data_00e498402bc068f98f4f99fe143ddf32
#
_entry.id   00e498402bc068f98f4f99fe143ddf32
#
_cell.length_a   1.000
_cell.length_b   1.000
_cell.length_c   1.000
_cell.angle_alpha   90.00
_cell.angle_beta   90.00
_cell.angle_gamma   90.00
#
_symmetry.space_group_name_H-M   'P 1'
#
loop_
_entity.id
_entity.type
_entity.pdbx_description
1 polymer ?
#
loop_
_entity_poly.entity_id
_entity_poly.type
_entity_poly.pdbx_seq_one_letter_code
_entity_poly.pdbx_strand_id
1 'polypeptide(L)'
;MKGKKIVLGITGSIAAYKACSLIRLLIKAGAEVQVVITPAGKEFITPVTLSTLTSKPVVSGFFSRRDGSWHSHVDLGLWADAMVIAPCTASTLGKMAHGIADNMLITTYLSMKAPVFIAPAMDLDMYRHPATQANLQTLRQYGNHIIEAADGELASHLVGKGRMEEPENIFDMLNHFFKLQDAQQSGHDLTGKRVLITAGPTYEKIDAVRFIGNFSTGKMGFALAEACAARGAEVELIAGPVAMQAHHPHIKRTDVTSAQQMYEAATSIFPHCDTGILCAAVADFTVAETAKHKIKREGSGGLHLDLIPTHDIARALGAIKRDDQKLVGFALETDHELEHATDKLKRKNLDFIVLNSLRTPGAGFACDTNKVTLLFADGTQKDFPLKSKAEVADDIVDFI
;
A
#
# COMPACT_ATOMS: atom_id res chain seq x y z
N MET A 1 -9.08 6.35 3.22
CA MET A 1 -9.81 7.59 3.57
C MET A 1 -9.66 8.01 5.03
N LYS A 2 -9.26 7.12 5.95
CA LYS A 2 -9.13 7.43 7.39
C LYS A 2 -8.15 8.61 7.62
N GLY A 3 -8.63 9.66 8.30
CA GLY A 3 -7.85 10.86 8.61
C GLY A 3 -7.69 11.86 7.46
N LYS A 4 -8.14 11.56 6.24
CA LYS A 4 -8.05 12.49 5.10
C LYS A 4 -9.04 13.65 5.27
N LYS A 5 -8.60 14.84 4.94
CA LYS A 5 -9.32 16.11 5.08
C LYS A 5 -9.82 16.59 3.72
N ILE A 6 -11.14 16.65 3.55
CA ILE A 6 -11.78 16.95 2.27
C ILE A 6 -12.53 18.27 2.35
N VAL A 7 -12.20 19.22 1.47
CA VAL A 7 -13.05 20.37 1.20
C VAL A 7 -14.07 19.99 0.14
N LEU A 8 -15.37 19.98 0.49
CA LEU A 8 -16.46 19.71 -0.45
C LEU A 8 -17.13 20.99 -0.88
N GLY A 9 -16.96 21.36 -2.14
CA GLY A 9 -17.62 22.48 -2.80
C GLY A 9 -18.98 22.08 -3.36
N ILE A 10 -20.03 22.84 -3.03
CA ILE A 10 -21.40 22.57 -3.54
C ILE A 10 -21.90 23.81 -4.27
N THR A 11 -22.39 23.61 -5.51
CA THR A 11 -22.88 24.69 -6.37
C THR A 11 -24.38 24.54 -6.67
N GLY A 12 -24.97 25.56 -7.32
CA GLY A 12 -26.40 25.66 -7.56
C GLY A 12 -26.91 24.75 -8.65
N SER A 13 -27.11 23.49 -8.33
CA SER A 13 -27.69 22.47 -9.20
C SER A 13 -28.66 21.60 -8.41
N ILE A 14 -29.69 21.08 -9.08
CA ILE A 14 -30.57 20.08 -8.48
C ILE A 14 -29.80 18.87 -7.94
N ALA A 15 -28.68 18.51 -8.56
CA ALA A 15 -27.82 17.42 -8.11
C ALA A 15 -27.15 17.67 -6.73
N ALA A 16 -27.34 18.86 -6.11
CA ALA A 16 -26.79 19.16 -4.79
C ALA A 16 -27.29 18.20 -3.68
N TYR A 17 -28.47 17.57 -3.86
CA TYR A 17 -28.96 16.56 -2.91
C TYR A 17 -28.03 15.34 -2.80
N LYS A 18 -27.35 14.98 -3.89
CA LYS A 18 -26.39 13.87 -3.92
C LYS A 18 -25.16 14.13 -3.02
N ALA A 19 -24.84 15.40 -2.75
CA ALA A 19 -23.73 15.74 -1.86
C ALA A 19 -23.93 15.18 -0.44
N CYS A 20 -25.17 15.02 0.03
CA CYS A 20 -25.47 14.40 1.33
C CYS A 20 -25.02 12.94 1.39
N SER A 21 -25.26 12.16 0.33
CA SER A 21 -24.80 10.77 0.24
C SER A 21 -23.29 10.70 0.18
N LEU A 22 -22.64 11.56 -0.62
CA LEU A 22 -21.17 11.64 -0.70
C LEU A 22 -20.55 11.99 0.67
N ILE A 23 -21.10 12.98 1.40
CA ILE A 23 -20.65 13.33 2.75
C ILE A 23 -20.71 12.10 3.67
N ARG A 24 -21.81 11.35 3.65
CA ARG A 24 -21.97 10.16 4.50
C ARG A 24 -20.97 9.06 4.16
N LEU A 25 -20.69 8.83 2.88
CA LEU A 25 -19.67 7.87 2.43
C LEU A 25 -18.27 8.27 2.93
N LEU A 26 -17.89 9.54 2.75
CA LEU A 26 -16.61 10.07 3.18
C LEU A 26 -16.41 9.95 4.70
N ILE A 27 -17.39 10.39 5.49
CA ILE A 27 -17.34 10.35 6.96
C ILE A 27 -17.33 8.90 7.46
N LYS A 28 -18.15 8.00 6.89
CA LYS A 28 -18.17 6.57 7.25
C LYS A 28 -16.80 5.90 6.98
N ALA A 29 -16.08 6.36 5.96
CA ALA A 29 -14.73 5.90 5.65
C ALA A 29 -13.63 6.58 6.49
N GLY A 30 -14.01 7.44 7.46
CA GLY A 30 -13.10 8.09 8.40
C GLY A 30 -12.47 9.38 7.89
N ALA A 31 -12.99 9.98 6.82
CA ALA A 31 -12.57 11.29 6.35
C ALA A 31 -13.21 12.43 7.17
N GLU A 32 -12.53 13.55 7.23
CA GLU A 32 -13.02 14.81 7.81
C GLU A 32 -13.48 15.72 6.67
N VAL A 33 -14.74 16.18 6.69
CA VAL A 33 -15.32 16.94 5.59
C VAL A 33 -15.64 18.37 6.03
N GLN A 34 -15.16 19.37 5.27
CA GLN A 34 -15.52 20.77 5.40
C GLN A 34 -16.26 21.22 4.16
N VAL A 35 -17.52 21.67 4.34
CA VAL A 35 -18.35 22.10 3.21
C VAL A 35 -18.15 23.60 2.94
N VAL A 36 -17.96 23.93 1.64
CA VAL A 36 -18.00 25.28 1.10
C VAL A 36 -19.11 25.35 0.06
N ILE A 37 -20.12 26.20 0.28
CA ILE A 37 -21.30 26.29 -0.60
C ILE A 37 -21.42 27.64 -1.26
N THR A 38 -21.77 27.67 -2.55
CA THR A 38 -22.07 28.93 -3.25
C THR A 38 -23.40 29.51 -2.81
N PRO A 39 -23.64 30.84 -2.99
CA PRO A 39 -24.95 31.42 -2.75
C PRO A 39 -26.09 30.66 -3.47
N ALA A 40 -25.91 30.34 -4.76
CA ALA A 40 -26.90 29.56 -5.52
C ALA A 40 -27.06 28.11 -5.01
N GLY A 41 -26.04 27.52 -4.41
CA GLY A 41 -26.13 26.17 -3.83
C GLY A 41 -27.08 26.10 -2.64
N LYS A 42 -27.20 27.19 -1.87
CA LYS A 42 -28.13 27.26 -0.72
C LYS A 42 -29.60 27.18 -1.10
N GLU A 43 -29.94 27.53 -2.34
CA GLU A 43 -31.31 27.43 -2.86
C GLU A 43 -31.73 25.96 -3.10
N PHE A 44 -30.79 25.07 -3.28
CA PHE A 44 -31.02 23.64 -3.55
C PHE A 44 -30.85 22.77 -2.31
N ILE A 45 -29.98 23.16 -1.38
CA ILE A 45 -29.73 22.42 -0.14
C ILE A 45 -29.35 23.36 1.00
N THR A 46 -29.96 23.15 2.18
CA THR A 46 -29.74 24.06 3.30
C THR A 46 -28.40 23.82 4.02
N PRO A 47 -27.77 24.87 4.52
CA PRO A 47 -26.56 24.72 5.37
C PRO A 47 -26.82 23.89 6.62
N VAL A 48 -28.04 23.90 7.19
CA VAL A 48 -28.41 23.09 8.36
C VAL A 48 -28.28 21.60 8.07
N THR A 49 -28.76 21.14 6.91
CA THR A 49 -28.64 19.74 6.51
C THR A 49 -27.16 19.33 6.43
N LEU A 50 -26.35 20.16 5.79
CA LEU A 50 -24.91 19.87 5.57
C LEU A 50 -24.10 19.93 6.87
N SER A 51 -24.36 20.91 7.74
CA SER A 51 -23.67 21.03 9.04
C SER A 51 -24.05 19.89 9.97
N THR A 52 -25.28 19.42 9.94
CA THR A 52 -25.72 18.25 10.73
C THR A 52 -24.97 16.98 10.30
N LEU A 53 -24.76 16.78 8.99
CA LEU A 53 -24.04 15.62 8.47
C LEU A 53 -22.55 15.66 8.78
N THR A 54 -21.93 16.84 8.72
CA THR A 54 -20.47 17.00 8.89
C THR A 54 -20.04 17.30 10.32
N SER A 55 -21.00 17.67 11.21
CA SER A 55 -20.74 18.23 12.54
C SER A 55 -19.86 19.49 12.51
N LYS A 56 -19.85 20.22 11.37
CA LYS A 56 -19.08 21.44 11.17
C LYS A 56 -19.94 22.55 10.56
N PRO A 57 -19.64 23.84 10.87
CA PRO A 57 -20.27 24.96 10.19
C PRO A 57 -20.00 24.91 8.69
N VAL A 58 -21.03 25.26 7.89
CA VAL A 58 -20.90 25.39 6.44
C VAL A 58 -20.35 26.78 6.10
N VAL A 59 -19.28 26.83 5.33
CA VAL A 59 -18.69 28.08 4.85
C VAL A 59 -19.38 28.51 3.56
N SER A 60 -19.93 29.73 3.55
CA SER A 60 -20.68 30.24 2.39
C SER A 60 -20.34 31.68 2.00
N GLY A 61 -19.59 32.36 2.81
CA GLY A 61 -19.15 33.73 2.58
C GLY A 61 -17.82 34.01 3.27
N PHE A 62 -17.20 35.14 2.92
CA PHE A 62 -15.92 35.53 3.50
C PHE A 62 -16.07 35.97 4.97
N PHE A 63 -17.17 36.58 5.32
CA PHE A 63 -17.41 37.14 6.65
C PHE A 63 -18.53 36.37 7.36
N SER A 64 -18.28 35.98 8.62
CA SER A 64 -19.28 35.30 9.44
C SER A 64 -20.17 36.29 10.22
N ARG A 65 -19.62 37.41 10.63
CA ARG A 65 -20.30 38.49 11.38
C ARG A 65 -19.73 39.87 10.97
N ARG A 66 -20.36 40.95 11.47
CA ARG A 66 -19.86 42.36 11.25
C ARG A 66 -18.81 42.77 12.29
N ASP A 67 -18.19 41.84 12.99
CA ASP A 67 -17.18 42.05 14.05
C ASP A 67 -15.73 41.91 13.57
N GLY A 68 -15.52 41.83 12.24
CA GLY A 68 -14.19 41.59 11.64
C GLY A 68 -13.76 40.14 11.59
N SER A 69 -14.57 39.19 12.12
CA SER A 69 -14.31 37.74 11.95
C SER A 69 -14.58 37.30 10.52
N TRP A 70 -13.64 36.56 9.95
CA TRP A 70 -13.71 36.09 8.57
C TRP A 70 -13.29 34.62 8.43
N HIS A 71 -13.72 34.00 7.36
CA HIS A 71 -13.30 32.65 7.00
C HIS A 71 -12.10 32.72 6.07
N SER A 72 -10.99 32.14 6.49
CA SER A 72 -9.76 32.13 5.69
C SER A 72 -9.84 31.04 4.61
N HIS A 73 -9.89 31.44 3.35
CA HIS A 73 -9.78 30.55 2.20
C HIS A 73 -8.38 29.93 2.10
N VAL A 74 -7.35 30.63 2.58
CA VAL A 74 -5.96 30.11 2.64
C VAL A 74 -5.87 28.96 3.62
N ASP A 75 -6.47 29.11 4.81
CA ASP A 75 -6.44 28.02 5.81
C ASP A 75 -7.16 26.79 5.31
N LEU A 76 -8.26 26.93 4.56
CA LEU A 76 -8.94 25.81 3.91
C LEU A 76 -8.05 25.13 2.86
N GLY A 77 -7.33 25.94 2.07
CA GLY A 77 -6.39 25.44 1.05
C GLY A 77 -5.17 24.72 1.63
N LEU A 78 -4.75 25.11 2.83
CA LEU A 78 -3.63 24.46 3.57
C LEU A 78 -4.10 23.24 4.37
N TRP A 79 -5.35 23.25 4.84
CA TRP A 79 -5.92 22.19 5.67
C TRP A 79 -6.28 20.94 4.86
N ALA A 80 -6.69 21.09 3.60
CA ALA A 80 -7.25 20.02 2.80
C ALA A 80 -6.19 19.09 2.21
N ASP A 81 -6.48 17.78 2.21
CA ASP A 81 -5.77 16.76 1.44
C ASP A 81 -6.34 16.61 0.01
N ALA A 82 -7.60 17.01 -0.20
CA ALA A 82 -8.23 17.17 -1.51
C ALA A 82 -9.41 18.15 -1.45
N MET A 83 -9.72 18.75 -2.61
CA MET A 83 -10.96 19.49 -2.82
C MET A 83 -11.83 18.74 -3.83
N VAL A 84 -13.11 18.58 -3.52
CA VAL A 84 -14.11 17.97 -4.41
C VAL A 84 -15.22 18.96 -4.67
N ILE A 85 -15.52 19.28 -5.93
CA ILE A 85 -16.61 20.17 -6.30
C ILE A 85 -17.72 19.35 -6.93
N ALA A 86 -18.73 19.02 -6.16
CA ALA A 86 -19.82 18.11 -6.52
C ALA A 86 -21.16 18.55 -5.90
N PRO A 87 -22.11 19.03 -6.73
CA PRO A 87 -22.04 19.27 -8.18
C PRO A 87 -21.22 20.51 -8.56
N CYS A 88 -20.69 20.53 -9.79
CA CYS A 88 -20.04 21.70 -10.39
C CYS A 88 -20.85 22.19 -11.60
N THR A 89 -21.46 23.35 -11.51
CA THR A 89 -22.26 23.94 -12.60
C THR A 89 -21.39 24.55 -13.68
N ALA A 90 -21.95 24.78 -14.89
CA ALA A 90 -21.28 25.49 -15.99
C ALA A 90 -20.77 26.88 -15.59
N SER A 91 -21.53 27.61 -14.79
CA SER A 91 -21.11 28.91 -14.24
C SER A 91 -19.84 28.79 -13.38
N THR A 92 -19.81 27.80 -12.50
CA THR A 92 -18.64 27.55 -11.64
C THR A 92 -17.43 27.11 -12.45
N LEU A 93 -17.61 26.20 -13.43
CA LEU A 93 -16.55 25.77 -14.36
C LEU A 93 -15.93 26.97 -15.09
N GLY A 94 -16.77 27.85 -15.65
CA GLY A 94 -16.28 29.05 -16.34
C GLY A 94 -15.49 29.98 -15.42
N LYS A 95 -15.97 30.22 -14.21
CA LYS A 95 -15.25 31.04 -13.21
C LYS A 95 -13.92 30.44 -12.79
N MET A 96 -13.89 29.13 -12.55
CA MET A 96 -12.65 28.42 -12.22
C MET A 96 -11.64 28.48 -13.36
N ALA A 97 -12.08 28.24 -14.61
CA ALA A 97 -11.21 28.26 -15.79
C ALA A 97 -10.60 29.66 -16.07
N HIS A 98 -11.31 30.73 -15.67
CA HIS A 98 -10.88 32.12 -15.91
C HIS A 98 -10.43 32.86 -14.64
N GLY A 99 -10.35 32.18 -13.48
CA GLY A 99 -9.86 32.78 -12.24
C GLY A 99 -10.74 33.87 -11.64
N ILE A 100 -12.08 33.81 -11.86
CA ILE A 100 -13.04 34.82 -11.38
C ILE A 100 -13.45 34.53 -9.94
N ALA A 101 -12.72 35.11 -8.97
CA ALA A 101 -12.85 34.87 -7.53
C ALA A 101 -13.98 35.72 -6.88
N ASP A 102 -15.22 35.56 -7.35
CA ASP A 102 -16.37 36.35 -6.90
C ASP A 102 -17.14 35.74 -5.72
N ASN A 103 -16.73 34.57 -5.25
CA ASN A 103 -17.35 33.90 -4.12
C ASN A 103 -16.34 33.02 -3.37
N MET A 104 -16.70 32.61 -2.15
CA MET A 104 -15.84 31.86 -1.24
C MET A 104 -15.34 30.53 -1.84
N LEU A 105 -16.17 29.84 -2.62
CA LEU A 105 -15.80 28.54 -3.22
C LEU A 105 -14.67 28.72 -4.24
N ILE A 106 -14.81 29.67 -5.17
CA ILE A 106 -13.79 29.93 -6.22
C ILE A 106 -12.50 30.45 -5.58
N THR A 107 -12.61 31.32 -4.58
CA THR A 107 -11.42 31.84 -3.89
C THR A 107 -10.68 30.71 -3.15
N THR A 108 -11.41 29.79 -2.52
CA THR A 108 -10.82 28.60 -1.91
C THR A 108 -10.15 27.71 -2.97
N TYR A 109 -10.81 27.50 -4.12
CA TYR A 109 -10.23 26.76 -5.24
C TYR A 109 -8.90 27.36 -5.70
N LEU A 110 -8.84 28.67 -5.93
CA LEU A 110 -7.62 29.36 -6.38
C LEU A 110 -6.48 29.34 -5.34
N SER A 111 -6.81 29.10 -4.06
CA SER A 111 -5.82 28.96 -2.97
C SER A 111 -5.47 27.52 -2.67
N MET A 112 -6.10 26.54 -3.37
CA MET A 112 -5.93 25.12 -3.09
C MET A 112 -4.56 24.63 -3.54
N LYS A 113 -3.85 23.96 -2.64
CA LYS A 113 -2.59 23.26 -2.94
C LYS A 113 -2.79 21.76 -3.17
N ALA A 114 -3.86 21.22 -2.61
CA ALA A 114 -4.23 19.83 -2.73
C ALA A 114 -4.89 19.54 -4.09
N PRO A 115 -4.92 18.28 -4.55
CA PRO A 115 -5.62 17.87 -5.77
C PRO A 115 -7.10 18.26 -5.75
N VAL A 116 -7.62 18.71 -6.90
CA VAL A 116 -9.00 19.14 -7.05
C VAL A 116 -9.75 18.22 -8.00
N PHE A 117 -10.89 17.70 -7.54
CA PHE A 117 -11.81 16.83 -8.28
C PHE A 117 -13.08 17.60 -8.61
N ILE A 118 -13.52 17.53 -9.85
CA ILE A 118 -14.64 18.32 -10.35
C ILE A 118 -15.66 17.37 -10.96
N ALA A 119 -16.88 17.34 -10.40
CA ALA A 119 -18.02 16.57 -10.90
C ALA A 119 -19.04 17.51 -11.59
N PRO A 120 -19.00 17.67 -12.92
CA PRO A 120 -19.90 18.54 -13.66
C PRO A 120 -21.35 18.08 -13.53
N ALA A 121 -22.28 19.06 -13.47
CA ALA A 121 -23.71 18.80 -13.45
C ALA A 121 -24.45 19.94 -14.16
N MET A 122 -25.06 19.65 -15.30
CA MET A 122 -25.81 20.60 -16.12
C MET A 122 -26.67 19.88 -17.16
N ASP A 123 -27.51 20.62 -17.85
CA ASP A 123 -28.29 20.08 -18.96
C ASP A 123 -27.39 19.61 -20.13
N LEU A 124 -27.90 18.71 -20.95
CA LEU A 124 -27.21 18.07 -22.07
C LEU A 124 -26.60 19.09 -23.04
N ASP A 125 -27.37 20.08 -23.47
CA ASP A 125 -26.89 21.06 -24.45
C ASP A 125 -25.86 22.00 -23.82
N MET A 126 -26.02 22.36 -22.55
CA MET A 126 -25.00 23.10 -21.80
C MET A 126 -23.69 22.31 -21.67
N TYR A 127 -23.78 20.99 -21.45
CA TYR A 127 -22.58 20.14 -21.35
C TYR A 127 -21.85 20.04 -22.70
N ARG A 128 -22.59 19.90 -23.80
CA ARG A 128 -22.05 19.82 -25.16
C ARG A 128 -21.55 21.17 -25.70
N HIS A 129 -21.98 22.28 -25.10
CA HIS A 129 -21.62 23.60 -25.60
C HIS A 129 -20.11 23.78 -25.70
N PRO A 130 -19.57 24.33 -26.83
CA PRO A 130 -18.13 24.47 -27.03
C PRO A 130 -17.40 25.21 -25.88
N ALA A 131 -18.04 26.26 -25.31
CA ALA A 131 -17.47 26.98 -24.18
C ALA A 131 -17.31 26.10 -22.93
N THR A 132 -18.29 25.23 -22.64
CA THR A 132 -18.22 24.29 -21.51
C THR A 132 -17.12 23.28 -21.74
N GLN A 133 -17.00 22.71 -22.95
CA GLN A 133 -15.95 21.74 -23.29
C GLN A 133 -14.57 22.40 -23.24
N ALA A 134 -14.41 23.63 -23.71
CA ALA A 134 -13.19 24.40 -23.59
C ALA A 134 -12.78 24.65 -22.13
N ASN A 135 -13.74 25.03 -21.27
CA ASN A 135 -13.49 25.21 -19.84
C ASN A 135 -13.06 23.92 -19.16
N LEU A 136 -13.69 22.77 -19.46
CA LEU A 136 -13.32 21.47 -18.94
C LEU A 136 -11.88 21.09 -19.36
N GLN A 137 -11.54 21.35 -20.63
CA GLN A 137 -10.19 21.10 -21.14
C GLN A 137 -9.15 21.99 -20.45
N THR A 138 -9.44 23.27 -20.28
CA THR A 138 -8.59 24.21 -19.55
C THR A 138 -8.34 23.77 -18.12
N LEU A 139 -9.40 23.33 -17.42
CA LEU A 139 -9.29 22.84 -16.04
C LEU A 139 -8.45 21.54 -15.96
N ARG A 140 -8.55 20.64 -16.96
CA ARG A 140 -7.64 19.48 -17.04
C ARG A 140 -6.18 19.91 -17.23
N GLN A 141 -5.94 20.91 -18.07
CA GLN A 141 -4.57 21.44 -18.30
C GLN A 141 -3.98 22.09 -17.03
N TYR A 142 -4.85 22.63 -16.14
CA TYR A 142 -4.44 23.13 -14.82
C TYR A 142 -4.19 22.03 -13.80
N GLY A 143 -4.32 20.74 -14.20
CA GLY A 143 -4.07 19.59 -13.33
C GLY A 143 -5.27 19.17 -12.49
N ASN A 144 -6.48 19.67 -12.78
CA ASN A 144 -7.68 19.23 -12.09
C ASN A 144 -8.19 17.89 -12.63
N HIS A 145 -8.69 17.04 -11.73
CA HIS A 145 -9.31 15.76 -12.06
C HIS A 145 -10.78 15.95 -12.42
N ILE A 146 -11.12 15.84 -13.69
CA ILE A 146 -12.51 15.93 -14.14
C ILE A 146 -13.17 14.55 -14.02
N ILE A 147 -14.18 14.46 -13.17
CA ILE A 147 -15.05 13.29 -13.05
C ILE A 147 -16.08 13.41 -14.16
N GLU A 148 -16.07 12.49 -15.13
CA GLU A 148 -16.97 12.56 -16.29
C GLU A 148 -18.43 12.57 -15.82
N ALA A 149 -19.24 13.39 -16.49
CA ALA A 149 -20.68 13.38 -16.25
C ALA A 149 -21.29 12.06 -16.72
N ALA A 150 -22.20 11.51 -15.95
CA ALA A 150 -22.90 10.27 -16.30
C ALA A 150 -23.95 10.50 -17.42
N ASP A 151 -24.20 9.46 -18.19
CA ASP A 151 -25.34 9.37 -19.10
C ASP A 151 -26.61 8.99 -18.35
N GLY A 152 -27.74 9.54 -18.75
CA GLY A 152 -29.02 9.18 -18.17
C GLY A 152 -30.08 10.26 -18.34
N GLU A 153 -31.25 10.03 -17.76
CA GLU A 153 -32.34 11.02 -17.74
C GLU A 153 -31.92 12.20 -16.82
N LEU A 154 -32.09 13.40 -17.35
CA LEU A 154 -31.85 14.68 -16.69
C LEU A 154 -33.14 15.22 -16.07
N ALA A 155 -33.04 16.22 -15.20
CA ALA A 155 -34.20 16.87 -14.62
C ALA A 155 -35.10 17.58 -15.67
N SER A 156 -34.58 17.85 -16.87
CA SER A 156 -35.27 18.35 -18.04
C SER A 156 -36.01 17.26 -18.83
N HIS A 157 -36.00 16.01 -18.39
CA HIS A 157 -36.47 14.81 -19.09
C HIS A 157 -35.75 14.48 -20.40
N LEU A 158 -34.66 15.19 -20.71
CA LEU A 158 -33.75 14.81 -21.78
C LEU A 158 -32.86 13.66 -21.33
N VAL A 159 -32.47 12.81 -22.25
CA VAL A 159 -31.55 11.67 -21.99
C VAL A 159 -30.20 11.91 -22.63
N GLY A 160 -29.14 11.85 -21.84
CA GLY A 160 -27.77 12.01 -22.34
C GLY A 160 -26.77 12.40 -21.28
N LYS A 161 -25.56 12.79 -21.71
CA LYS A 161 -24.45 13.13 -20.83
C LYS A 161 -24.60 14.54 -20.25
N GLY A 162 -24.56 14.66 -18.92
CA GLY A 162 -24.68 15.94 -18.21
C GLY A 162 -25.07 15.76 -16.74
N ARG A 163 -25.50 14.56 -16.36
CA ARG A 163 -25.86 14.19 -15.00
C ARG A 163 -24.59 14.08 -14.14
N MET A 164 -24.63 14.66 -12.93
CA MET A 164 -23.54 14.45 -11.96
C MET A 164 -23.36 12.95 -11.70
N GLU A 165 -22.12 12.49 -11.73
CA GLU A 165 -21.75 11.12 -11.38
C GLU A 165 -22.31 10.69 -10.01
N GLU A 166 -22.52 9.40 -9.81
CA GLU A 166 -23.08 8.90 -8.57
C GLU A 166 -22.10 9.05 -7.40
N PRO A 167 -22.59 9.36 -6.17
CA PRO A 167 -21.73 9.58 -5.01
C PRO A 167 -20.78 8.42 -4.70
N GLU A 168 -21.22 7.19 -4.94
CA GLU A 168 -20.45 5.97 -4.75
C GLU A 168 -19.23 5.94 -5.68
N ASN A 169 -19.42 6.24 -6.96
CA ASN A 169 -18.35 6.26 -7.96
C ASN A 169 -17.35 7.41 -7.67
N ILE A 170 -17.85 8.59 -7.28
CA ILE A 170 -16.99 9.71 -6.86
C ILE A 170 -16.15 9.30 -5.64
N PHE A 171 -16.75 8.65 -4.66
CA PHE A 171 -16.07 8.15 -3.48
C PHE A 171 -14.98 7.11 -3.85
N ASP A 172 -15.31 6.16 -4.73
CA ASP A 172 -14.38 5.10 -5.15
C ASP A 172 -13.17 5.69 -5.91
N MET A 173 -13.38 6.69 -6.76
CA MET A 173 -12.30 7.41 -7.44
C MET A 173 -11.37 8.12 -6.45
N LEU A 174 -11.91 8.82 -5.46
CA LEU A 174 -11.14 9.47 -4.41
C LEU A 174 -10.36 8.46 -3.56
N ASN A 175 -11.01 7.37 -3.16
CA ASN A 175 -10.39 6.33 -2.36
C ASN A 175 -9.25 5.62 -3.12
N HIS A 176 -9.43 5.38 -4.41
CA HIS A 176 -8.40 4.84 -5.28
C HIS A 176 -7.22 5.81 -5.42
N PHE A 177 -7.50 7.09 -5.66
CA PHE A 177 -6.48 8.14 -5.75
C PHE A 177 -5.62 8.20 -4.48
N PHE A 178 -6.23 8.24 -3.30
CA PHE A 178 -5.48 8.28 -2.05
C PHE A 178 -4.70 6.98 -1.78
N LYS A 179 -5.24 5.83 -2.15
CA LYS A 179 -4.48 4.56 -2.06
C LYS A 179 -3.22 4.58 -2.93
N LEU A 180 -3.32 5.09 -4.16
CA LEU A 180 -2.15 5.26 -5.04
C LEU A 180 -1.16 6.27 -4.49
N GLN A 181 -1.64 7.40 -3.95
CA GLN A 181 -0.81 8.42 -3.33
C GLN A 181 -0.10 7.90 -2.08
N ASP A 182 -0.82 7.19 -1.21
CA ASP A 182 -0.26 6.57 -0.01
C ASP A 182 0.76 5.48 -0.40
N ALA A 183 0.49 4.69 -1.43
CA ALA A 183 1.44 3.73 -2.00
C ALA A 183 2.68 4.41 -2.59
N GLN A 184 2.53 5.57 -3.25
CA GLN A 184 3.67 6.36 -3.76
C GLN A 184 4.46 7.06 -2.65
N GLN A 185 3.82 7.49 -1.56
CA GLN A 185 4.49 8.09 -0.41
C GLN A 185 5.16 7.03 0.47
N SER A 186 4.58 5.84 0.62
CA SER A 186 5.26 4.68 1.20
C SER A 186 6.34 4.11 0.27
N GLY A 187 6.28 4.43 -1.02
CA GLY A 187 7.10 3.87 -2.06
C GLY A 187 8.57 4.30 -2.10
N HIS A 188 9.06 5.15 -1.17
CA HIS A 188 10.47 5.60 -1.17
C HIS A 188 11.02 5.81 0.25
N ASP A 189 10.38 5.28 1.26
CA ASP A 189 10.81 5.40 2.67
C ASP A 189 12.05 4.56 2.99
N LEU A 190 12.39 3.61 2.12
CA LEU A 190 13.62 2.82 2.19
C LEU A 190 14.74 3.34 1.27
N THR A 191 14.61 4.55 0.71
CA THR A 191 15.66 5.16 -0.13
C THR A 191 16.96 5.31 0.67
N GLY A 192 18.07 4.80 0.08
CA GLY A 192 19.38 4.80 0.71
C GLY A 192 19.58 3.68 1.73
N LYS A 193 18.57 2.83 1.97
CA LYS A 193 18.69 1.63 2.80
C LYS A 193 19.15 0.43 1.97
N ARG A 194 20.00 -0.40 2.59
CA ARG A 194 20.44 -1.68 2.01
C ARG A 194 19.79 -2.83 2.78
N VAL A 195 19.12 -3.72 2.07
CA VAL A 195 18.39 -4.84 2.66
C VAL A 195 18.93 -6.16 2.13
N LEU A 196 19.41 -7.03 3.04
CA LEU A 196 19.77 -8.40 2.73
C LEU A 196 18.52 -9.29 2.83
N ILE A 197 18.24 -10.09 1.82
CA ILE A 197 17.14 -11.07 1.84
C ILE A 197 17.66 -12.44 1.44
N THR A 198 17.36 -13.47 2.24
CA THR A 198 17.57 -14.86 1.83
C THR A 198 16.27 -15.47 1.35
N ALA A 199 16.31 -16.22 0.23
CA ALA A 199 15.11 -16.78 -0.41
C ALA A 199 15.36 -18.19 -0.95
N GLY A 200 14.27 -18.98 -1.08
CA GLY A 200 14.33 -20.32 -1.64
C GLY A 200 14.82 -21.40 -0.67
N PRO A 201 14.97 -22.63 -1.14
CA PRO A 201 15.54 -23.74 -0.37
C PRO A 201 17.06 -23.74 -0.46
N THR A 202 17.73 -24.54 0.38
CA THR A 202 19.09 -25.01 0.11
C THR A 202 19.06 -26.50 -0.26
N TYR A 203 20.00 -26.92 -1.09
CA TYR A 203 20.16 -28.33 -1.52
C TYR A 203 21.51 -28.86 -1.04
N GLU A 204 21.44 -29.78 -0.08
CA GLU A 204 22.60 -30.44 0.48
C GLU A 204 22.87 -31.74 -0.29
N LYS A 205 23.90 -31.74 -1.13
CA LYS A 205 24.18 -32.83 -2.04
C LYS A 205 24.56 -34.10 -1.30
N ILE A 206 23.86 -35.19 -1.55
CA ILE A 206 24.20 -36.56 -1.11
C ILE A 206 25.21 -37.15 -2.07
N ASP A 207 24.98 -36.98 -3.39
CA ASP A 207 25.87 -37.41 -4.47
C ASP A 207 25.70 -36.52 -5.70
N ALA A 208 26.21 -36.88 -6.85
CA ALA A 208 26.11 -36.11 -8.08
C ALA A 208 24.67 -35.91 -8.59
N VAL A 209 23.66 -36.62 -8.04
CA VAL A 209 22.30 -36.65 -8.55
C VAL A 209 21.25 -36.29 -7.48
N ARG A 210 21.51 -36.66 -6.22
CA ARG A 210 20.54 -36.55 -5.12
C ARG A 210 20.94 -35.52 -4.09
N PHE A 211 19.96 -34.92 -3.43
CA PHE A 211 20.15 -33.92 -2.39
C PHE A 211 19.08 -34.03 -1.30
N ILE A 212 19.35 -33.45 -0.14
CA ILE A 212 18.39 -33.14 0.92
C ILE A 212 18.02 -31.67 0.75
N GLY A 213 16.73 -31.33 0.88
CA GLY A 213 16.28 -29.94 0.76
C GLY A 213 14.80 -29.80 1.16
N ASN A 214 14.34 -28.55 1.21
CA ASN A 214 12.99 -28.17 1.60
C ASN A 214 12.12 -27.88 0.36
N PHE A 215 10.78 -27.97 0.50
CA PHE A 215 9.82 -27.71 -0.59
C PHE A 215 9.60 -26.20 -0.89
N SER A 216 10.51 -25.32 -0.44
CA SER A 216 10.36 -23.88 -0.68
C SER A 216 10.49 -23.56 -2.17
N THR A 217 9.60 -22.67 -2.65
CA THR A 217 9.61 -22.16 -4.02
C THR A 217 10.26 -20.78 -4.13
N GLY A 218 10.64 -20.16 -3.01
CA GLY A 218 11.20 -18.81 -2.95
C GLY A 218 10.19 -17.66 -3.05
N LYS A 219 8.92 -17.93 -3.39
CA LYS A 219 7.91 -16.89 -3.67
C LYS A 219 7.84 -15.78 -2.63
N MET A 220 7.89 -16.10 -1.33
CA MET A 220 7.81 -15.08 -0.27
C MET A 220 9.04 -14.17 -0.23
N GLY A 221 10.24 -14.76 -0.31
CA GLY A 221 11.50 -13.99 -0.31
C GLY A 221 11.64 -13.08 -1.53
N PHE A 222 11.19 -13.55 -2.71
CA PHE A 222 11.14 -12.71 -3.91
C PHE A 222 10.10 -11.59 -3.80
N ALA A 223 8.93 -11.86 -3.24
CA ALA A 223 7.92 -10.82 -2.99
C ALA A 223 8.45 -9.73 -2.04
N LEU A 224 9.16 -10.12 -0.97
CA LEU A 224 9.84 -9.19 -0.05
C LEU A 224 10.91 -8.35 -0.77
N ALA A 225 11.71 -8.98 -1.66
CA ALA A 225 12.73 -8.29 -2.43
C ALA A 225 12.13 -7.22 -3.35
N GLU A 226 11.06 -7.56 -4.08
CA GLU A 226 10.34 -6.63 -4.95
C GLU A 226 9.69 -5.50 -4.14
N ALA A 227 9.06 -5.80 -2.99
CA ALA A 227 8.45 -4.80 -2.12
C ALA A 227 9.48 -3.82 -1.54
N CYS A 228 10.61 -4.31 -1.02
CA CYS A 228 11.71 -3.44 -0.54
C CYS A 228 12.28 -2.56 -1.65
N ALA A 229 12.54 -3.14 -2.83
CA ALA A 229 13.10 -2.43 -3.96
C ALA A 229 12.13 -1.38 -4.53
N ALA A 230 10.82 -1.70 -4.60
CA ALA A 230 9.77 -0.76 -4.98
C ALA A 230 9.66 0.44 -4.01
N ARG A 231 10.07 0.26 -2.74
CA ARG A 231 10.16 1.33 -1.72
C ARG A 231 11.52 2.04 -1.70
N GLY A 232 12.36 1.81 -2.70
CA GLY A 232 13.62 2.52 -2.92
C GLY A 232 14.85 1.92 -2.24
N ALA A 233 14.76 0.71 -1.65
CA ALA A 233 15.90 0.04 -1.07
C ALA A 233 16.82 -0.57 -2.14
N GLU A 234 18.13 -0.62 -1.85
CA GLU A 234 19.09 -1.48 -2.54
C GLU A 234 19.03 -2.88 -1.91
N VAL A 235 18.62 -3.88 -2.69
CA VAL A 235 18.36 -5.24 -2.19
C VAL A 235 19.44 -6.21 -2.63
N GLU A 236 20.10 -6.85 -1.67
CA GLU A 236 21.01 -7.99 -1.86
C GLU A 236 20.22 -9.29 -1.63
N LEU A 237 19.79 -9.93 -2.72
CA LEU A 237 18.98 -11.16 -2.67
C LEU A 237 19.86 -12.39 -2.81
N ILE A 238 20.03 -13.18 -1.74
CA ILE A 238 20.68 -14.47 -1.79
C ILE A 238 19.63 -15.55 -2.04
N ALA A 239 19.66 -16.14 -3.23
CA ALA A 239 18.66 -17.10 -3.68
C ALA A 239 19.22 -18.51 -3.74
N GLY A 240 18.57 -19.45 -3.06
CA GLY A 240 18.77 -20.88 -3.30
C GLY A 240 18.19 -21.31 -4.64
N PRO A 241 18.25 -22.62 -4.99
CA PRO A 241 17.83 -23.11 -6.30
C PRO A 241 16.33 -22.94 -6.54
N VAL A 242 15.95 -21.90 -7.26
CA VAL A 242 14.58 -21.58 -7.65
C VAL A 242 14.52 -21.06 -9.09
N ALA A 243 13.39 -21.29 -9.75
CA ALA A 243 13.18 -20.83 -11.13
C ALA A 243 12.73 -19.34 -11.22
N MET A 244 12.40 -18.72 -10.08
CA MET A 244 11.93 -17.34 -10.05
C MET A 244 13.01 -16.36 -10.46
N GLN A 245 12.61 -15.24 -11.06
CA GLN A 245 13.47 -14.11 -11.43
C GLN A 245 13.08 -12.89 -10.59
N ALA A 246 14.06 -12.06 -10.26
CA ALA A 246 13.84 -10.72 -9.75
C ALA A 246 13.74 -9.75 -10.94
N HIS A 247 12.84 -8.77 -10.85
CA HIS A 247 12.53 -7.87 -11.96
C HIS A 247 12.98 -6.42 -11.68
N HIS A 248 13.01 -6.01 -10.41
CA HIS A 248 13.36 -4.63 -10.08
C HIS A 248 14.87 -4.38 -10.24
N PRO A 249 15.31 -3.26 -10.85
CA PRO A 249 16.74 -2.98 -11.12
C PRO A 249 17.57 -2.81 -9.85
N HIS A 250 16.97 -2.46 -8.71
CA HIS A 250 17.65 -2.32 -7.42
C HIS A 250 17.84 -3.66 -6.68
N ILE A 251 17.50 -4.80 -7.31
CA ILE A 251 17.73 -6.12 -6.73
C ILE A 251 18.98 -6.74 -7.35
N LYS A 252 20.01 -6.88 -6.54
CA LYS A 252 21.22 -7.65 -6.91
C LYS A 252 21.09 -9.06 -6.38
N ARG A 253 20.97 -10.03 -7.30
CA ARG A 253 20.80 -11.44 -6.96
C ARG A 253 22.15 -12.17 -6.92
N THR A 254 22.33 -12.98 -5.88
CA THR A 254 23.44 -13.93 -5.71
C THR A 254 22.86 -15.33 -5.59
N ASP A 255 23.15 -16.21 -6.54
CA ASP A 255 22.67 -17.60 -6.53
C ASP A 255 23.62 -18.48 -5.71
N VAL A 256 23.02 -19.29 -4.84
CA VAL A 256 23.70 -20.28 -4.00
C VAL A 256 23.00 -21.63 -4.11
N THR A 257 23.68 -22.70 -3.74
CA THR A 257 23.08 -24.05 -3.76
C THR A 257 22.92 -24.61 -2.35
N SER A 258 23.93 -24.49 -1.50
CA SER A 258 23.97 -25.12 -0.17
C SER A 258 23.79 -24.12 0.96
N ALA A 259 23.46 -24.63 2.16
CA ALA A 259 23.41 -23.85 3.40
C ALA A 259 24.75 -23.17 3.69
N GLN A 260 25.87 -23.84 3.42
CA GLN A 260 27.23 -23.29 3.60
C GLN A 260 27.42 -22.05 2.71
N GLN A 261 27.11 -22.13 1.42
CA GLN A 261 27.25 -20.99 0.50
C GLN A 261 26.32 -19.83 0.89
N MET A 262 25.09 -20.12 1.35
CA MET A 262 24.18 -19.09 1.83
C MET A 262 24.71 -18.44 3.11
N TYR A 263 25.27 -19.20 4.03
CA TYR A 263 25.91 -18.71 5.24
C TYR A 263 27.07 -17.76 4.92
N GLU A 264 28.01 -18.17 4.04
CA GLU A 264 29.17 -17.38 3.63
C GLU A 264 28.74 -16.05 2.97
N ALA A 265 27.78 -16.11 2.04
CA ALA A 265 27.26 -14.94 1.37
C ALA A 265 26.54 -13.99 2.36
N ALA A 266 25.68 -14.53 3.23
CA ALA A 266 24.94 -13.74 4.20
C ALA A 266 25.85 -13.04 5.22
N THR A 267 26.83 -13.75 5.79
CA THR A 267 27.78 -13.21 6.76
C THR A 267 28.72 -12.17 6.15
N SER A 268 29.06 -12.29 4.87
CA SER A 268 29.86 -11.30 4.14
C SER A 268 29.08 -10.02 3.81
N ILE A 269 27.78 -10.13 3.45
CA ILE A 269 26.97 -9.01 2.97
C ILE A 269 26.30 -8.24 4.11
N PHE A 270 25.78 -8.93 5.14
CA PHE A 270 24.97 -8.34 6.22
C PHE A 270 25.65 -7.19 6.98
N PRO A 271 26.98 -7.19 7.26
CA PRO A 271 27.65 -6.06 7.91
C PRO A 271 27.49 -4.72 7.18
N HIS A 272 27.19 -4.75 5.88
CA HIS A 272 27.01 -3.56 5.03
C HIS A 272 25.53 -3.21 4.78
N CYS A 273 24.59 -3.90 5.42
CA CYS A 273 23.17 -3.70 5.27
C CYS A 273 22.56 -3.00 6.50
N ASP A 274 21.42 -2.35 6.32
CA ASP A 274 20.60 -1.78 7.41
C ASP A 274 19.65 -2.84 7.99
N THR A 275 19.22 -3.77 7.14
CA THR A 275 18.24 -4.81 7.53
C THR A 275 18.61 -6.16 6.90
N GLY A 276 18.39 -7.23 7.65
CA GLY A 276 18.45 -8.61 7.15
C GLY A 276 17.09 -9.30 7.30
N ILE A 277 16.57 -9.91 6.23
CA ILE A 277 15.32 -10.68 6.24
C ILE A 277 15.63 -12.12 5.86
N LEU A 278 15.52 -13.02 6.82
CA LEU A 278 15.88 -14.43 6.68
C LEU A 278 14.65 -15.26 6.35
N CYS A 279 14.27 -15.29 5.06
CA CYS A 279 13.08 -15.97 4.54
C CYS A 279 13.39 -17.31 3.85
N ALA A 280 14.66 -17.68 3.66
CA ALA A 280 15.04 -18.95 3.05
C ALA A 280 14.66 -20.15 3.93
N ALA A 281 14.30 -21.25 3.29
CA ALA A 281 14.12 -22.55 3.92
C ALA A 281 15.45 -23.34 3.87
N VAL A 282 16.35 -22.99 4.76
CA VAL A 282 17.65 -23.62 4.87
C VAL A 282 17.51 -25.02 5.44
N ALA A 283 18.23 -26.00 4.89
CA ALA A 283 18.27 -27.34 5.45
C ALA A 283 19.05 -27.33 6.77
N ASP A 284 18.47 -27.93 7.83
CA ASP A 284 19.10 -28.00 9.16
C ASP A 284 20.28 -29.01 9.20
N PHE A 285 20.30 -29.95 8.27
CA PHE A 285 21.30 -31.03 8.20
C PHE A 285 21.86 -31.16 6.78
N THR A 286 23.15 -31.49 6.71
CA THR A 286 23.84 -31.91 5.48
C THR A 286 24.53 -33.25 5.69
N VAL A 287 24.97 -33.95 4.64
CA VAL A 287 25.73 -35.19 4.80
C VAL A 287 27.15 -34.90 5.26
N ALA A 288 27.67 -35.77 6.13
CA ALA A 288 29.05 -35.65 6.60
C ALA A 288 30.07 -35.72 5.44
N GLU A 289 29.80 -36.60 4.47
CA GLU A 289 30.61 -36.75 3.25
C GLU A 289 29.71 -36.84 2.01
N THR A 290 29.97 -35.94 1.03
CA THR A 290 29.28 -35.98 -0.26
C THR A 290 29.99 -36.98 -1.19
N ALA A 291 29.21 -37.97 -1.68
CA ALA A 291 29.76 -38.94 -2.62
C ALA A 291 30.08 -38.31 -3.99
N LYS A 292 31.28 -38.50 -4.51
CA LYS A 292 31.72 -37.96 -5.81
C LYS A 292 30.91 -38.52 -7.00
N HIS A 293 30.45 -39.75 -6.85
CA HIS A 293 29.68 -40.46 -7.90
C HIS A 293 28.31 -40.86 -7.38
N LYS A 294 27.36 -41.06 -8.30
CA LYS A 294 26.03 -41.54 -7.98
C LYS A 294 26.14 -42.85 -7.19
N ILE A 295 25.60 -42.89 -5.97
CA ILE A 295 25.51 -44.08 -5.16
C ILE A 295 24.60 -45.11 -5.87
N LYS A 296 25.13 -46.29 -6.22
CA LYS A 296 24.37 -47.36 -6.86
C LYS A 296 23.66 -48.16 -5.79
N ARG A 297 22.41 -48.62 -6.13
CA ARG A 297 21.68 -49.56 -5.30
C ARG A 297 22.33 -50.92 -5.43
N GLU A 298 22.86 -51.46 -4.35
CA GLU A 298 23.43 -52.81 -4.28
C GLU A 298 22.50 -53.67 -3.45
N GLY A 299 21.84 -54.66 -4.10
CA GLY A 299 20.92 -55.60 -3.43
C GLY A 299 19.65 -54.95 -2.87
N SER A 300 19.13 -55.55 -1.77
CA SER A 300 17.91 -55.08 -1.06
C SER A 300 18.19 -54.29 0.21
N GLY A 301 19.47 -53.91 0.47
CA GLY A 301 19.90 -53.18 1.64
C GLY A 301 19.43 -51.72 1.61
N GLY A 302 19.24 -51.08 2.78
CA GLY A 302 18.98 -49.66 2.95
C GLY A 302 20.22 -48.82 2.70
N LEU A 303 20.03 -47.51 2.39
CA LEU A 303 21.09 -46.51 2.36
C LEU A 303 21.15 -45.83 3.73
N HIS A 304 22.30 -45.81 4.39
CA HIS A 304 22.57 -45.06 5.60
C HIS A 304 23.34 -43.80 5.24
N LEU A 305 22.92 -42.67 5.78
CA LEU A 305 23.60 -41.37 5.62
C LEU A 305 23.89 -40.79 7.00
N ASP A 306 25.13 -40.47 7.25
CA ASP A 306 25.53 -39.71 8.43
C ASP A 306 25.25 -38.22 8.16
N LEU A 307 24.39 -37.64 8.98
CA LEU A 307 24.00 -36.24 8.85
C LEU A 307 24.61 -35.41 9.95
N ILE A 308 25.16 -34.25 9.57
CA ILE A 308 25.72 -33.24 10.48
C ILE A 308 24.91 -31.96 10.39
N PRO A 309 24.79 -31.16 11.49
CA PRO A 309 24.10 -29.88 11.47
C PRO A 309 24.77 -28.90 10.50
N THR A 310 23.97 -28.09 9.81
CA THR A 310 24.42 -26.95 9.02
C THR A 310 24.70 -25.72 9.90
N HIS A 311 25.31 -24.69 9.35
CA HIS A 311 25.52 -23.43 10.06
C HIS A 311 24.19 -22.69 10.25
N ASP A 312 23.92 -22.25 11.49
CA ASP A 312 22.75 -21.42 11.80
C ASP A 312 22.98 -19.96 11.39
N ILE A 313 22.52 -19.62 10.19
CA ILE A 313 22.66 -18.27 9.59
C ILE A 313 22.05 -17.21 10.50
N ALA A 314 20.84 -17.42 11.00
CA ALA A 314 20.16 -16.44 11.84
C ALA A 314 20.92 -16.16 13.15
N ARG A 315 21.45 -17.21 13.78
CA ARG A 315 22.28 -17.07 14.99
C ARG A 315 23.58 -16.33 14.69
N ALA A 316 24.22 -16.62 13.57
CA ALA A 316 25.48 -15.99 13.17
C ALA A 316 25.28 -14.49 12.89
N LEU A 317 24.22 -14.13 12.13
CA LEU A 317 23.93 -12.72 11.84
C LEU A 317 23.48 -11.97 13.10
N GLY A 318 22.69 -12.59 13.99
CA GLY A 318 22.32 -12.00 15.27
C GLY A 318 23.49 -11.72 16.21
N ALA A 319 24.58 -12.51 16.11
CA ALA A 319 25.81 -12.32 16.89
C ALA A 319 26.65 -11.13 16.41
N ILE A 320 26.58 -10.79 15.12
CA ILE A 320 27.35 -9.68 14.51
C ILE A 320 26.47 -8.44 14.24
N LYS A 321 25.18 -8.50 14.58
CA LYS A 321 24.23 -7.42 14.38
C LYS A 321 24.64 -6.18 15.18
N ARG A 322 24.67 -5.00 14.55
CA ARG A 322 24.85 -3.70 15.19
C ARG A 322 23.53 -3.21 15.75
N ASP A 323 23.58 -2.27 16.70
CA ASP A 323 22.37 -1.69 17.35
C ASP A 323 21.46 -0.93 16.35
N ASP A 324 22.03 -0.39 15.27
CA ASP A 324 21.32 0.34 14.21
C ASP A 324 20.74 -0.57 13.13
N GLN A 325 21.02 -1.88 13.18
CA GLN A 325 20.52 -2.86 12.22
C GLN A 325 19.29 -3.58 12.70
N LYS A 326 18.40 -3.93 11.76
CA LYS A 326 17.28 -4.84 12.01
C LYS A 326 17.54 -6.24 11.44
N LEU A 327 17.10 -7.26 12.17
CA LEU A 327 17.19 -8.65 11.73
C LEU A 327 15.83 -9.33 11.90
N VAL A 328 15.26 -9.79 10.79
CA VAL A 328 13.93 -10.41 10.73
C VAL A 328 14.07 -11.89 10.40
N GLY A 329 13.45 -12.74 11.21
CA GLY A 329 13.42 -14.18 10.96
C GLY A 329 12.06 -14.67 10.48
N PHE A 330 12.04 -15.83 9.86
CA PHE A 330 10.82 -16.58 9.56
C PHE A 330 10.74 -17.84 10.39
N ALA A 331 9.56 -18.19 10.84
CA ALA A 331 9.26 -19.46 11.48
C ALA A 331 8.08 -20.12 10.79
N LEU A 332 8.24 -21.41 10.52
CA LEU A 332 7.17 -22.29 10.05
C LEU A 332 7.09 -23.43 11.05
N GLU A 333 6.06 -23.40 11.91
CA GLU A 333 5.91 -24.32 13.01
C GLU A 333 4.60 -25.11 12.85
N THR A 334 4.57 -26.31 13.40
CA THR A 334 3.39 -27.19 13.38
C THR A 334 2.73 -27.30 14.76
N ASP A 335 3.50 -27.16 15.83
CA ASP A 335 3.05 -27.27 17.22
C ASP A 335 3.76 -26.22 18.11
N HIS A 336 3.07 -25.76 19.17
CA HIS A 336 3.60 -24.74 20.10
C HIS A 336 4.20 -23.52 19.41
N GLU A 337 3.55 -23.07 18.32
CA GLU A 337 4.05 -22.10 17.34
C GLU A 337 4.58 -20.81 17.99
N LEU A 338 3.83 -20.23 18.96
CA LEU A 338 4.19 -18.99 19.63
C LEU A 338 5.39 -19.15 20.58
N GLU A 339 5.44 -20.24 21.33
CA GLU A 339 6.52 -20.51 22.28
C GLU A 339 7.85 -20.71 21.57
N HIS A 340 7.88 -21.58 20.55
CA HIS A 340 9.08 -21.83 19.75
C HIS A 340 9.55 -20.58 18.99
N ALA A 341 8.62 -19.78 18.46
CA ALA A 341 8.96 -18.54 17.77
C ALA A 341 9.55 -17.50 18.74
N THR A 342 9.00 -17.39 19.96
CA THR A 342 9.52 -16.47 20.98
C THR A 342 10.92 -16.86 21.44
N ASP A 343 11.18 -18.16 21.65
CA ASP A 343 12.51 -18.65 22.01
C ASP A 343 13.53 -18.41 20.89
N LYS A 344 13.12 -18.65 19.64
CA LYS A 344 13.94 -18.40 18.45
C LYS A 344 14.29 -16.91 18.32
N LEU A 345 13.33 -16.02 18.55
CA LEU A 345 13.49 -14.57 18.52
C LEU A 345 14.58 -14.11 19.49
N LYS A 346 14.49 -14.52 20.74
CA LYS A 346 15.46 -14.16 21.80
C LYS A 346 16.84 -14.76 21.55
N ARG A 347 16.90 -16.08 21.28
CA ARG A 347 18.14 -16.82 21.12
C ARG A 347 18.98 -16.36 19.92
N LYS A 348 18.31 -15.86 18.87
CA LYS A 348 18.94 -15.42 17.62
C LYS A 348 19.06 -13.90 17.48
N ASN A 349 18.72 -13.14 18.53
CA ASN A 349 18.79 -11.68 18.57
C ASN A 349 18.02 -11.02 17.41
N LEU A 350 16.79 -11.51 17.10
CA LEU A 350 15.93 -10.96 16.06
C LEU A 350 15.12 -9.78 16.62
N ASP A 351 14.78 -8.82 15.78
CA ASP A 351 13.90 -7.69 16.14
C ASP A 351 12.44 -8.10 16.08
N PHE A 352 12.09 -8.90 15.09
CA PHE A 352 10.81 -9.60 15.04
C PHE A 352 10.90 -10.88 14.20
N ILE A 353 9.91 -11.75 14.37
CA ILE A 353 9.78 -12.99 13.64
C ILE A 353 8.43 -13.06 12.94
N VAL A 354 8.44 -13.48 11.69
CA VAL A 354 7.25 -13.73 10.88
C VAL A 354 6.87 -15.19 11.06
N LEU A 355 5.82 -15.42 11.83
CA LEU A 355 5.27 -16.75 12.07
C LEU A 355 4.27 -17.09 10.96
N ASN A 356 4.52 -18.18 10.25
CA ASN A 356 3.63 -18.74 9.25
C ASN A 356 3.08 -20.08 9.76
N SER A 357 1.76 -20.24 9.78
CA SER A 357 1.09 -21.45 10.26
C SER A 357 0.69 -22.33 9.10
N LEU A 358 1.11 -23.60 9.14
CA LEU A 358 0.65 -24.64 8.20
C LEU A 358 -0.80 -25.12 8.44
N ARG A 359 -1.42 -24.71 9.56
CA ARG A 359 -2.79 -25.11 9.92
C ARG A 359 -3.86 -24.39 9.10
N THR A 360 -3.50 -23.29 8.42
CA THR A 360 -4.44 -22.50 7.61
C THR A 360 -4.46 -23.02 6.17
N PRO A 361 -5.60 -23.52 5.65
CA PRO A 361 -5.72 -23.88 4.24
C PRO A 361 -5.40 -22.67 3.35
N GLY A 362 -4.54 -22.86 2.33
CA GLY A 362 -4.08 -21.79 1.45
C GLY A 362 -2.84 -21.05 1.91
N ALA A 363 -2.30 -21.33 3.11
CA ALA A 363 -0.99 -20.82 3.55
C ALA A 363 0.08 -21.93 3.41
N GLY A 364 1.30 -21.56 3.02
CA GLY A 364 2.42 -22.49 2.94
C GLY A 364 3.33 -22.28 1.73
N PHE A 365 4.28 -23.22 1.53
CA PHE A 365 5.35 -23.08 0.53
C PHE A 365 4.87 -22.98 -0.92
N ALA A 366 3.95 -23.82 -1.35
CA ALA A 366 3.49 -23.91 -2.75
C ALA A 366 2.33 -22.96 -3.08
N CYS A 367 1.73 -22.29 -2.09
CA CYS A 367 0.58 -21.40 -2.29
C CYS A 367 1.01 -20.01 -2.74
N ASP A 368 0.11 -19.28 -3.41
CA ASP A 368 0.29 -17.87 -3.78
C ASP A 368 -0.15 -16.91 -2.66
N THR A 369 -0.87 -17.44 -1.66
CA THR A 369 -1.34 -16.74 -0.48
C THR A 369 -0.56 -17.13 0.78
N ASN A 370 -0.63 -16.27 1.80
CA ASN A 370 -0.07 -16.55 3.11
C ASN A 370 -0.90 -15.88 4.22
N LYS A 371 -0.83 -16.44 5.43
CA LYS A 371 -1.35 -15.85 6.66
C LYS A 371 -0.24 -15.82 7.69
N VAL A 372 0.09 -14.64 8.19
CA VAL A 372 1.23 -14.45 9.08
C VAL A 372 0.86 -13.71 10.36
N THR A 373 1.61 -13.99 11.42
CA THR A 373 1.62 -13.24 12.67
C THR A 373 3.05 -12.70 12.87
N LEU A 374 3.20 -11.40 13.10
CA LEU A 374 4.47 -10.80 13.50
C LEU A 374 4.58 -10.85 15.02
N LEU A 375 5.70 -11.36 15.53
CA LEU A 375 6.06 -11.38 16.95
C LEU A 375 7.27 -10.51 17.16
N PHE A 376 7.15 -9.49 18.00
CA PHE A 376 8.22 -8.52 18.27
C PHE A 376 9.00 -8.84 19.54
N ALA A 377 10.21 -8.29 19.67
CA ALA A 377 11.10 -8.52 20.81
C ALA A 377 10.53 -8.01 22.13
N ASP A 378 9.63 -7.02 22.12
CA ASP A 378 8.92 -6.48 23.28
C ASP A 378 7.72 -7.36 23.74
N GLY A 379 7.46 -8.46 23.03
CA GLY A 379 6.35 -9.39 23.31
C GLY A 379 5.02 -8.99 22.65
N THR A 380 4.99 -7.89 21.90
CA THR A 380 3.79 -7.54 21.13
C THR A 380 3.62 -8.45 19.91
N GLN A 381 2.37 -8.63 19.47
CA GLN A 381 2.06 -9.41 18.27
C GLN A 381 1.08 -8.69 17.36
N LYS A 382 1.18 -8.96 16.06
CA LYS A 382 0.28 -8.42 15.06
C LYS A 382 -0.13 -9.50 14.06
N ASP A 383 -1.43 -9.77 13.99
CA ASP A 383 -2.00 -10.76 13.09
C ASP A 383 -2.45 -10.14 11.78
N PHE A 384 -2.18 -10.84 10.68
CA PHE A 384 -2.65 -10.46 9.34
C PHE A 384 -3.56 -11.54 8.77
N PRO A 385 -4.64 -11.16 8.07
CA PRO A 385 -5.53 -12.13 7.43
C PRO A 385 -4.81 -12.85 6.27
N LEU A 386 -5.44 -13.89 5.74
CA LEU A 386 -4.97 -14.56 4.53
C LEU A 386 -4.99 -13.58 3.34
N LYS A 387 -3.83 -13.32 2.75
CA LYS A 387 -3.61 -12.40 1.63
C LYS A 387 -2.67 -13.02 0.59
N SER A 388 -2.52 -12.38 -0.57
CA SER A 388 -1.44 -12.71 -1.50
C SER A 388 -0.06 -12.50 -0.86
N LYS A 389 0.95 -13.24 -1.32
CA LYS A 389 2.34 -13.08 -0.82
C LYS A 389 2.92 -11.70 -1.08
N ALA A 390 2.46 -11.01 -2.12
CA ALA A 390 2.83 -9.62 -2.39
C ALA A 390 2.28 -8.68 -1.31
N GLU A 391 0.97 -8.76 -0.99
CA GLU A 391 0.36 -7.95 0.07
C GLU A 391 0.95 -8.26 1.47
N VAL A 392 1.29 -9.53 1.73
CA VAL A 392 1.98 -9.93 2.98
C VAL A 392 3.40 -9.36 3.01
N ALA A 393 4.09 -9.29 1.88
CA ALA A 393 5.41 -8.66 1.80
C ALA A 393 5.34 -7.18 2.15
N ASP A 394 4.36 -6.44 1.61
CA ASP A 394 4.13 -5.03 1.96
C ASP A 394 3.86 -4.86 3.46
N ASP A 395 2.96 -5.70 4.03
CA ASP A 395 2.67 -5.69 5.47
C ASP A 395 3.92 -5.92 6.35
N ILE A 396 4.87 -6.77 5.93
CA ILE A 396 6.12 -7.03 6.65
C ILE A 396 7.09 -5.86 6.49
N VAL A 397 7.22 -5.33 5.27
CA VAL A 397 8.14 -4.23 4.96
C VAL A 397 7.76 -2.93 5.69
N ASP A 398 6.51 -2.76 6.13
CA ASP A 398 6.07 -1.64 6.99
C ASP A 398 6.77 -1.59 8.36
N PHE A 399 7.47 -2.66 8.77
CA PHE A 399 8.11 -2.77 10.10
C PHE A 399 9.65 -2.79 10.05
N ILE A 400 10.26 -2.66 8.88
CA ILE A 400 11.72 -2.64 8.71
C ILE A 400 12.31 -1.24 8.56
#